data_b571ac842113c70708696704339aa7e9
#
_entry.id   b571ac842113c70708696704339aa7e9
#
_cell.length_a   1.000
_cell.length_b   1.000
_cell.length_c   1.000
_cell.angle_alpha   90.00
_cell.angle_beta   90.00
_cell.angle_gamma   90.00
#
_symmetry.space_group_name_H-M   'P 1'
#
loop_
_entity.id
_entity.type
_entity.pdbx_description
1 polymer ?
#
loop_
_entity_poly.entity_id
_entity_poly.type
_entity_poly.pdbx_seq_one_letter_code
_entity_poly.pdbx_strand_id
1 'polypeptide(L)'
;MNNKYSFTSFYMLFIGIAVMMTVSCKKDLPDDRLALGTDAIFTASVYSPVLGRNTLFADNFNSGTGSGLPLDFKIINMRRRDGSPAPELTENFPVTVWKKAYTGKETSLEEIESKRAVENHPLFEIRQHSGQFLMWSNSNSSFVKARPDSGYVFDVEVSNSGGRRYFRDFKLMPYRERAFEPSNLDPITGQAQSLGVMISEMSNLRGERSFISPYDIEAVFNKKNSTGNSLTFKFKDSLNNAIDPALFNTTKWKELVHGFNMKMTKEAVTYDVSYPIPSVEFPTIYTNPSGTRSRAVFRYERLGYGNSLIQAYMAMDFSIYERGDWEIIFKFKGESPKFTND
;
A
#
# COMPACT_ATOMS: atom_id res chain seq x y z
N MET A 1 -11.63 -86.73 -43.53
CA MET A 1 -12.57 -86.09 -42.52
C MET A 1 -11.68 -85.22 -41.62
N ASN A 2 -11.87 -84.08 -41.78
CA ASN A 2 -12.31 -82.83 -41.11
C ASN A 2 -11.19 -81.92 -40.66
N ASN A 3 -10.90 -81.00 -41.56
CA ASN A 3 -10.07 -79.80 -41.21
C ASN A 3 -10.93 -78.51 -41.24
N LYS A 4 -12.23 -78.58 -40.87
CA LYS A 4 -13.15 -77.44 -40.89
C LYS A 4 -13.28 -76.69 -39.55
N TYR A 5 -12.79 -77.25 -38.46
CA TYR A 5 -12.91 -76.61 -37.13
C TYR A 5 -11.75 -75.69 -36.76
N SER A 6 -10.66 -75.78 -37.45
CA SER A 6 -9.48 -74.97 -37.13
C SER A 6 -9.62 -73.54 -37.63
N PHE A 7 -10.29 -73.27 -38.70
CA PHE A 7 -10.39 -71.93 -39.30
C PHE A 7 -11.40 -71.03 -38.57
N THR A 8 -12.50 -71.56 -38.12
CA THR A 8 -13.50 -70.79 -37.34
C THR A 8 -13.04 -70.43 -35.93
N SER A 9 -12.29 -71.30 -35.28
CA SER A 9 -11.66 -70.95 -33.96
C SER A 9 -10.63 -69.85 -34.08
N PHE A 10 -9.83 -69.78 -35.14
CA PHE A 10 -8.81 -68.75 -35.39
C PHE A 10 -9.46 -67.41 -35.69
N TYR A 11 -10.58 -67.36 -36.43
CA TYR A 11 -11.34 -66.12 -36.69
C TYR A 11 -12.05 -65.60 -35.44
N MET A 12 -12.63 -66.47 -34.59
CA MET A 12 -13.19 -66.02 -33.31
C MET A 12 -12.15 -65.49 -32.33
N LEU A 13 -10.96 -66.05 -32.30
CA LEU A 13 -9.86 -65.53 -31.46
C LEU A 13 -9.39 -64.17 -31.96
N PHE A 14 -9.28 -63.95 -33.27
CA PHE A 14 -8.89 -62.65 -33.83
C PHE A 14 -9.94 -61.57 -33.65
N ILE A 15 -11.23 -61.89 -33.73
CA ILE A 15 -12.33 -60.97 -33.46
C ILE A 15 -12.38 -60.62 -31.97
N GLY A 16 -12.10 -61.59 -31.07
CA GLY A 16 -12.02 -61.34 -29.63
C GLY A 16 -10.86 -60.40 -29.26
N ILE A 17 -9.70 -60.56 -29.87
CA ILE A 17 -8.53 -59.67 -29.67
C ILE A 17 -8.79 -58.30 -30.28
N ALA A 18 -9.44 -58.18 -31.43
CA ALA A 18 -9.75 -56.89 -32.05
C ALA A 18 -10.79 -56.10 -31.23
N VAL A 19 -11.77 -56.78 -30.60
CA VAL A 19 -12.75 -56.14 -29.69
C VAL A 19 -12.10 -55.72 -28.36
N MET A 20 -11.11 -56.45 -27.85
CA MET A 20 -10.37 -56.03 -26.67
C MET A 20 -9.47 -54.79 -26.92
N MET A 21 -8.99 -54.57 -28.15
CA MET A 21 -8.22 -53.40 -28.49
C MET A 21 -9.07 -52.12 -28.68
N THR A 22 -10.39 -52.22 -28.80
CA THR A 22 -11.29 -51.05 -28.91
C THR A 22 -11.82 -50.58 -27.56
N VAL A 23 -11.64 -51.31 -26.49
CA VAL A 23 -11.93 -50.86 -25.12
C VAL A 23 -10.65 -50.28 -24.51
N SER A 24 -10.04 -49.39 -25.24
CA SER A 24 -9.01 -48.52 -24.64
C SER A 24 -9.71 -47.65 -23.60
N CYS A 25 -9.42 -47.91 -22.34
CA CYS A 25 -9.98 -47.21 -21.19
C CYS A 25 -9.83 -45.70 -21.32
N LYS A 26 -10.91 -45.00 -21.65
CA LYS A 26 -11.03 -43.56 -21.41
C LYS A 26 -10.96 -43.22 -19.92
N LYS A 27 -11.00 -44.24 -19.05
CA LYS A 27 -11.06 -44.10 -17.60
C LYS A 27 -9.74 -43.65 -16.95
N ASP A 28 -8.62 -43.81 -17.68
CA ASP A 28 -7.26 -43.44 -17.20
C ASP A 28 -6.64 -42.29 -17.99
N LEU A 29 -7.39 -41.63 -18.87
CA LEU A 29 -6.96 -40.38 -19.45
C LEU A 29 -7.08 -39.27 -18.37
N PRO A 30 -6.05 -38.47 -18.15
CA PRO A 30 -6.20 -37.30 -17.32
C PRO A 30 -7.36 -36.44 -17.80
N ASP A 31 -8.15 -35.91 -16.88
CA ASP A 31 -9.21 -34.94 -17.20
C ASP A 31 -8.71 -33.91 -18.21
N ASP A 32 -9.55 -33.51 -19.15
CA ASP A 32 -9.22 -32.49 -20.13
C ASP A 32 -8.70 -31.24 -19.41
N ARG A 33 -7.41 -30.92 -19.63
CA ARG A 33 -6.78 -29.76 -19.02
C ARG A 33 -7.32 -28.51 -19.67
N LEU A 34 -8.16 -27.78 -18.93
CA LEU A 34 -8.69 -26.51 -19.40
C LEU A 34 -7.58 -25.47 -19.52
N ALA A 35 -7.44 -24.90 -20.70
CA ALA A 35 -6.57 -23.76 -20.94
C ALA A 35 -7.13 -22.50 -20.27
N LEU A 36 -6.44 -21.39 -20.42
CA LEU A 36 -6.95 -20.08 -20.00
C LEU A 36 -8.15 -19.67 -20.85
N GLY A 37 -9.23 -19.21 -20.22
CA GLY A 37 -10.44 -18.75 -20.91
C GLY A 37 -10.13 -17.67 -21.96
N THR A 38 -10.82 -17.67 -23.08
CA THR A 38 -10.59 -16.70 -24.17
C THR A 38 -10.91 -15.27 -23.76
N ASP A 39 -11.79 -15.10 -22.77
CA ASP A 39 -12.22 -13.84 -22.15
C ASP A 39 -11.33 -13.41 -20.96
N ALA A 40 -10.29 -14.16 -20.65
CA ALA A 40 -9.33 -13.77 -19.62
C ALA A 40 -8.60 -12.48 -20.00
N ILE A 41 -8.57 -11.50 -19.08
CA ILE A 41 -8.06 -10.16 -19.34
C ILE A 41 -7.47 -9.50 -18.08
N PHE A 42 -6.45 -8.67 -18.29
CA PHE A 42 -6.05 -7.68 -17.28
C PHE A 42 -6.96 -6.44 -17.38
N THR A 43 -7.44 -5.95 -16.24
CA THR A 43 -8.34 -4.79 -16.15
C THR A 43 -7.65 -3.46 -16.44
N ALA A 44 -6.32 -3.42 -16.32
CA ALA A 44 -5.48 -2.27 -16.59
C ALA A 44 -4.25 -2.67 -17.41
N SER A 45 -3.78 -1.77 -18.28
CA SER A 45 -2.55 -1.90 -19.05
C SER A 45 -1.46 -0.90 -18.64
N VAL A 46 -1.78 0.04 -17.73
CA VAL A 46 -0.86 1.07 -17.23
C VAL A 46 -0.86 1.05 -15.71
N TYR A 47 0.30 0.89 -15.12
CA TYR A 47 0.53 0.87 -13.68
C TYR A 47 1.40 2.07 -13.29
N SER A 48 0.94 2.86 -12.34
CA SER A 48 1.61 4.10 -11.92
C SER A 48 1.79 4.14 -10.40
N PRO A 49 2.67 3.28 -9.84
CA PRO A 49 2.98 3.32 -8.41
C PRO A 49 3.68 4.63 -8.04
N VAL A 50 3.61 5.00 -6.76
CA VAL A 50 4.50 6.02 -6.21
C VAL A 50 5.72 5.30 -5.63
N LEU A 51 6.92 5.70 -6.02
CA LEU A 51 8.17 5.15 -5.49
C LEU A 51 8.30 5.44 -3.98
N GLY A 52 9.17 4.72 -3.30
CA GLY A 52 9.43 4.88 -1.87
C GLY A 52 8.35 4.30 -0.96
N ARG A 53 7.34 3.60 -1.51
CA ARG A 53 6.30 2.91 -0.73
C ARG A 53 5.90 1.59 -1.39
N ASN A 54 5.40 0.66 -0.59
CA ASN A 54 4.80 -0.55 -1.13
C ASN A 54 3.47 -0.18 -1.80
N THR A 55 3.34 -0.51 -3.09
CA THR A 55 2.08 -0.32 -3.83
C THR A 55 1.63 -1.64 -4.40
N LEU A 56 0.52 -2.17 -3.88
CA LEU A 56 -0.10 -3.39 -4.35
C LEU A 56 -1.25 -3.05 -5.32
N PHE A 57 -1.19 -3.60 -6.52
CA PHE A 57 -2.29 -3.57 -7.48
C PHE A 57 -3.05 -4.89 -7.38
N ALA A 58 -4.12 -4.88 -6.60
CA ALA A 58 -5.04 -5.99 -6.46
C ALA A 58 -6.09 -5.98 -7.58
N ASP A 59 -6.79 -7.10 -7.76
CA ASP A 59 -7.95 -7.26 -8.64
C ASP A 59 -7.73 -6.79 -10.09
N ASN A 60 -6.48 -6.90 -10.56
CA ASN A 60 -6.06 -6.46 -11.87
C ASN A 60 -6.16 -7.54 -12.96
N PHE A 61 -6.52 -8.76 -12.61
CA PHE A 61 -6.72 -9.88 -13.56
C PHE A 61 -8.05 -10.57 -13.36
N ASN A 62 -8.80 -10.73 -14.44
CA ASN A 62 -9.99 -11.55 -14.51
C ASN A 62 -9.66 -12.81 -15.32
N SER A 63 -9.77 -13.98 -14.72
CA SER A 63 -9.46 -15.25 -15.35
C SER A 63 -10.45 -15.65 -16.47
N GLY A 64 -11.60 -14.97 -16.56
CA GLY A 64 -12.65 -15.31 -17.49
C GLY A 64 -13.38 -16.60 -17.14
N THR A 65 -14.23 -17.04 -18.06
CA THR A 65 -15.03 -18.26 -17.93
C THR A 65 -14.25 -19.48 -18.40
N GLY A 66 -14.29 -20.56 -17.63
CA GLY A 66 -13.72 -21.87 -18.04
C GLY A 66 -12.20 -21.96 -17.95
N SER A 67 -11.53 -21.04 -17.26
CA SER A 67 -10.08 -21.15 -17.00
C SER A 67 -9.76 -22.28 -16.03
N GLY A 68 -8.81 -23.14 -16.38
CA GLY A 68 -8.26 -24.12 -15.46
C GLY A 68 -7.39 -23.48 -14.38
N LEU A 69 -7.56 -23.87 -13.12
CA LEU A 69 -6.77 -23.43 -11.98
C LEU A 69 -5.79 -24.53 -11.54
N PRO A 70 -4.67 -24.21 -10.86
CA PRO A 70 -4.19 -22.86 -10.55
C PRO A 70 -3.59 -22.12 -11.75
N LEU A 71 -3.50 -20.79 -11.65
CA LEU A 71 -2.80 -19.95 -12.62
C LEU A 71 -1.43 -19.57 -12.06
N ASP A 72 -0.44 -19.49 -12.96
CA ASP A 72 0.89 -18.98 -12.71
C ASP A 72 1.15 -17.74 -13.55
N PHE A 73 1.66 -16.69 -12.92
CA PHE A 73 1.92 -15.39 -13.53
C PHE A 73 3.41 -15.07 -13.50
N LYS A 74 3.94 -14.52 -14.58
CA LYS A 74 5.33 -14.10 -14.68
C LYS A 74 5.47 -12.84 -15.51
N ILE A 75 6.19 -11.83 -15.00
CA ILE A 75 6.65 -10.71 -15.82
C ILE A 75 7.77 -11.19 -16.72
N ILE A 76 7.68 -10.85 -18.00
CA ILE A 76 8.69 -11.14 -19.01
C ILE A 76 8.96 -9.88 -19.82
N ASN A 77 10.10 -9.84 -20.51
CA ASN A 77 10.48 -8.75 -21.42
C ASN A 77 10.44 -7.35 -20.77
N MET A 78 10.78 -7.24 -19.46
CA MET A 78 10.89 -5.96 -18.79
C MET A 78 12.00 -5.13 -19.44
N ARG A 79 11.65 -3.94 -19.93
CA ARG A 79 12.54 -3.05 -20.65
C ARG A 79 12.15 -1.60 -20.44
N ARG A 80 13.10 -0.70 -20.61
CA ARG A 80 12.80 0.74 -20.71
C ARG A 80 12.04 1.00 -22.01
N ARG A 81 11.37 2.15 -22.09
CA ARG A 81 10.56 2.46 -23.26
C ARG A 81 11.36 2.63 -24.57
N ASP A 82 12.64 2.94 -24.47
CA ASP A 82 13.58 2.97 -25.61
C ASP A 82 14.03 1.57 -26.07
N GLY A 83 13.57 0.50 -25.41
CA GLY A 83 13.92 -0.88 -25.68
C GLY A 83 15.16 -1.39 -24.94
N SER A 84 15.88 -0.54 -24.21
CA SER A 84 17.06 -0.94 -23.43
C SER A 84 16.67 -1.79 -22.22
N PRO A 85 17.57 -2.68 -21.74
CA PRO A 85 17.36 -3.48 -20.53
C PRO A 85 17.07 -2.60 -19.30
N ALA A 86 16.27 -3.13 -18.37
CA ALA A 86 15.91 -2.47 -17.11
C ALA A 86 16.42 -3.29 -15.90
N PRO A 87 17.73 -3.37 -15.65
CA PRO A 87 18.30 -4.17 -14.56
C PRO A 87 17.77 -3.72 -13.19
N GLU A 88 17.48 -2.44 -13.01
CA GLU A 88 16.88 -1.85 -11.82
C GLU A 88 15.52 -2.43 -11.44
N LEU A 89 14.85 -3.14 -12.36
CA LEU A 89 13.56 -3.81 -12.12
C LEU A 89 13.62 -5.33 -12.29
N THR A 90 14.72 -5.88 -12.83
CA THR A 90 14.86 -7.32 -13.07
C THR A 90 15.84 -8.00 -12.13
N GLU A 91 16.75 -7.24 -11.53
CA GLU A 91 17.66 -7.72 -10.51
C GLU A 91 16.98 -7.69 -9.12
N ASN A 92 17.50 -8.52 -8.22
CA ASN A 92 16.98 -8.59 -6.86
C ASN A 92 17.63 -7.54 -5.95
N PHE A 93 16.79 -6.89 -5.15
CA PHE A 93 17.18 -5.89 -4.15
C PHE A 93 16.67 -6.30 -2.77
N PRO A 94 17.33 -5.91 -1.69
CA PRO A 94 16.85 -6.16 -0.35
C PRO A 94 15.59 -5.34 -0.10
N VAL A 95 14.48 -6.01 0.26
CA VAL A 95 13.20 -5.40 0.60
C VAL A 95 12.72 -5.88 1.95
N THR A 96 11.96 -5.06 2.66
CA THR A 96 11.38 -5.44 3.94
C THR A 96 10.01 -6.09 3.73
N VAL A 97 9.87 -7.33 4.21
CA VAL A 97 8.64 -8.11 4.13
C VAL A 97 8.06 -8.39 5.51
N TRP A 98 6.74 -8.49 5.60
CA TRP A 98 6.06 -8.94 6.80
C TRP A 98 6.04 -10.47 6.86
N LYS A 99 6.66 -11.06 7.89
CA LYS A 99 6.63 -12.50 8.19
C LYS A 99 5.48 -12.90 9.09
N LYS A 100 5.00 -11.97 9.90
CA LYS A 100 3.80 -12.12 10.74
C LYS A 100 2.91 -10.92 10.55
N ALA A 101 1.60 -11.11 10.68
CA ALA A 101 0.64 -10.04 10.54
C ALA A 101 0.85 -8.93 11.59
N TYR A 102 0.82 -7.68 11.12
CA TYR A 102 0.66 -6.53 11.99
C TYR A 102 -0.82 -6.40 12.38
N THR A 103 -1.09 -6.15 13.64
CA THR A 103 -2.45 -6.13 14.19
C THR A 103 -2.87 -4.77 14.75
N GLY A 104 -1.93 -3.83 14.93
CA GLY A 104 -2.15 -2.57 15.64
C GLY A 104 -2.29 -2.74 17.16
N LYS A 105 -1.93 -3.91 17.70
CA LYS A 105 -1.98 -4.22 19.14
C LYS A 105 -0.59 -4.47 19.72
N GLU A 106 0.43 -4.33 18.91
CA GLU A 106 1.83 -4.49 19.30
C GLU A 106 2.16 -3.47 20.41
N THR A 107 2.88 -3.93 21.43
CA THR A 107 3.11 -3.16 22.65
C THR A 107 4.49 -2.49 22.71
N SER A 108 5.35 -2.79 21.75
CA SER A 108 6.66 -2.15 21.60
C SER A 108 7.11 -2.05 20.15
N LEU A 109 8.10 -1.19 19.91
CA LEU A 109 8.74 -1.04 18.61
C LEU A 109 9.43 -2.35 18.19
N GLU A 110 10.10 -3.01 19.14
CA GLU A 110 10.81 -4.27 18.92
C GLU A 110 9.83 -5.38 18.50
N GLU A 111 8.61 -5.39 19.05
CA GLU A 111 7.59 -6.35 18.68
C GLU A 111 7.17 -6.16 17.21
N ILE A 112 6.98 -4.90 16.77
CA ILE A 112 6.66 -4.58 15.37
C ILE A 112 7.82 -5.04 14.46
N GLU A 113 9.05 -4.66 14.78
CA GLU A 113 10.21 -4.96 13.95
C GLU A 113 10.51 -6.47 13.89
N SER A 114 10.24 -7.22 14.95
CA SER A 114 10.39 -8.70 14.99
C SER A 114 9.48 -9.44 14.01
N LYS A 115 8.42 -8.78 13.54
CA LYS A 115 7.47 -9.32 12.54
C LYS A 115 7.94 -9.13 11.09
N ARG A 116 9.03 -8.41 10.88
CA ARG A 116 9.60 -8.07 9.58
C ARG A 116 10.89 -8.85 9.33
N ALA A 117 11.21 -9.05 8.06
CA ALA A 117 12.49 -9.60 7.63
C ALA A 117 12.92 -8.91 6.33
N VAL A 118 14.22 -8.97 6.04
CA VAL A 118 14.75 -8.52 4.75
C VAL A 118 14.87 -9.73 3.82
N GLU A 119 14.31 -9.61 2.63
CA GLU A 119 14.39 -10.61 1.56
C GLU A 119 14.82 -9.93 0.25
N ASN A 120 15.31 -10.72 -0.70
CA ASN A 120 15.74 -10.20 -1.99
C ASN A 120 14.67 -10.45 -3.05
N HIS A 121 14.12 -9.36 -3.62
CA HIS A 121 13.07 -9.38 -4.63
C HIS A 121 13.38 -8.39 -5.77
N PRO A 122 12.87 -8.61 -6.99
CA PRO A 122 12.76 -7.53 -7.97
C PRO A 122 11.91 -6.39 -7.41
N LEU A 123 12.28 -5.14 -7.68
CA LEU A 123 11.54 -3.98 -7.13
C LEU A 123 10.11 -3.87 -7.64
N PHE A 124 9.84 -4.43 -8.83
CA PHE A 124 8.49 -4.58 -9.35
C PHE A 124 8.27 -6.03 -9.75
N GLU A 125 7.32 -6.68 -9.11
CA GLU A 125 7.02 -8.09 -9.34
C GLU A 125 5.53 -8.36 -9.51
N ILE A 126 5.22 -9.53 -10.05
CA ILE A 126 3.87 -10.09 -10.06
C ILE A 126 3.84 -11.29 -9.10
N ARG A 127 2.84 -11.34 -8.25
CA ARG A 127 2.66 -12.50 -7.37
C ARG A 127 2.24 -13.71 -8.18
N GLN A 128 3.04 -14.76 -8.12
CA GLN A 128 2.96 -15.93 -8.99
C GLN A 128 1.56 -16.51 -9.12
N HIS A 129 0.79 -16.65 -8.03
CA HIS A 129 -0.49 -17.35 -8.06
C HIS A 129 -1.71 -16.43 -8.04
N SER A 130 -1.56 -15.14 -7.73
CA SER A 130 -2.67 -14.19 -7.65
C SER A 130 -2.69 -13.17 -8.79
N GLY A 131 -1.60 -13.02 -9.52
CA GLY A 131 -1.50 -12.04 -10.59
C GLY A 131 -1.47 -10.58 -10.12
N GLN A 132 -1.33 -10.34 -8.81
CA GLN A 132 -1.23 -9.00 -8.25
C GLN A 132 0.15 -8.42 -8.52
N PHE A 133 0.22 -7.17 -9.01
CA PHE A 133 1.51 -6.48 -9.11
C PHE A 133 1.85 -5.78 -7.80
N LEU A 134 3.14 -5.80 -7.48
CA LEU A 134 3.67 -5.15 -6.30
C LEU A 134 4.91 -4.33 -6.66
N MET A 135 4.90 -3.05 -6.30
CA MET A 135 6.08 -2.20 -6.28
C MET A 135 6.58 -2.08 -4.85
N TRP A 136 7.84 -2.41 -4.61
CA TRP A 136 8.45 -2.37 -3.29
C TRP A 136 8.93 -0.98 -2.90
N SER A 137 8.87 -0.66 -1.62
CA SER A 137 9.24 0.65 -1.05
C SER A 137 10.72 1.02 -1.21
N ASN A 138 11.58 0.05 -1.46
CA ASN A 138 13.01 0.29 -1.71
C ASN A 138 13.30 0.90 -3.09
N SER A 139 12.26 1.08 -3.92
CA SER A 139 12.35 1.80 -5.19
C SER A 139 12.54 3.30 -4.97
N ASN A 140 13.42 3.93 -5.75
CA ASN A 140 13.76 5.35 -5.63
C ASN A 140 14.01 5.96 -7.01
N SER A 141 13.62 7.21 -7.23
CA SER A 141 13.77 7.92 -8.50
C SER A 141 15.21 8.25 -8.90
N SER A 142 16.18 8.03 -8.00
CA SER A 142 17.60 8.17 -8.34
C SER A 142 18.10 7.07 -9.31
N PHE A 143 17.42 5.92 -9.36
CA PHE A 143 17.79 4.81 -10.24
C PHE A 143 16.60 4.19 -10.98
N VAL A 144 15.36 4.28 -10.46
CA VAL A 144 14.14 3.86 -11.18
C VAL A 144 13.58 5.06 -11.95
N LYS A 145 13.32 4.87 -13.25
CA LYS A 145 12.72 5.91 -14.10
C LYS A 145 11.32 6.24 -13.63
N ALA A 146 11.11 7.49 -13.24
CA ALA A 146 9.83 8.02 -12.78
C ALA A 146 9.41 9.22 -13.64
N ARG A 147 8.11 9.54 -13.64
CA ARG A 147 7.61 10.73 -14.36
C ARG A 147 8.42 11.99 -14.04
N PRO A 148 8.67 12.86 -15.02
CA PRO A 148 8.10 12.92 -16.38
C PRO A 148 8.74 11.95 -17.38
N ASP A 149 9.66 11.08 -16.97
CA ASP A 149 10.27 10.07 -17.81
C ASP A 149 9.22 9.10 -18.40
N SER A 150 9.52 8.48 -19.52
CA SER A 150 8.58 7.61 -20.25
C SER A 150 8.34 6.25 -19.59
N GLY A 151 9.10 5.90 -18.53
CA GLY A 151 8.95 4.66 -17.76
C GLY A 151 9.39 3.40 -18.51
N TYR A 152 8.63 2.31 -18.29
CA TYR A 152 8.97 0.96 -18.74
C TYR A 152 7.82 0.30 -19.48
N VAL A 153 8.17 -0.73 -20.26
CA VAL A 153 7.22 -1.62 -20.93
C VAL A 153 7.56 -3.06 -20.54
N PHE A 154 6.56 -3.88 -20.32
CA PHE A 154 6.72 -5.28 -19.98
C PHE A 154 5.57 -6.13 -20.53
N ASP A 155 5.78 -7.44 -20.58
CA ASP A 155 4.77 -8.41 -20.95
C ASP A 155 4.51 -9.34 -19.75
N VAL A 156 3.37 -10.02 -19.75
CA VAL A 156 3.02 -11.01 -18.74
C VAL A 156 2.69 -12.34 -19.40
N GLU A 157 3.35 -13.38 -18.94
CA GLU A 157 2.97 -14.75 -19.22
C GLU A 157 2.02 -15.22 -18.13
N VAL A 158 0.86 -15.74 -18.54
CA VAL A 158 -0.08 -16.45 -17.68
C VAL A 158 -0.17 -17.87 -18.14
N SER A 159 0.08 -18.83 -17.26
CA SER A 159 0.11 -20.26 -17.59
C SER A 159 -0.68 -21.08 -16.57
N ASN A 160 -1.13 -22.25 -17.03
CA ASN A 160 -1.73 -23.30 -16.23
C ASN A 160 -1.38 -24.69 -16.81
N SER A 161 -1.99 -25.75 -16.28
CA SER A 161 -1.77 -27.11 -16.78
C SER A 161 -2.24 -27.32 -18.22
N GLY A 162 -3.13 -26.48 -18.75
CA GLY A 162 -3.68 -26.55 -20.10
C GLY A 162 -2.93 -25.73 -21.15
N GLY A 163 -2.02 -24.82 -20.73
CA GLY A 163 -1.26 -24.01 -21.67
C GLY A 163 -0.78 -22.68 -21.12
N ARG A 164 -0.35 -21.79 -22.00
CA ARG A 164 0.10 -20.46 -21.67
C ARG A 164 -0.43 -19.41 -22.62
N ARG A 165 -0.60 -18.18 -22.12
CA ARG A 165 -1.03 -17.03 -22.90
C ARG A 165 -0.17 -15.82 -22.53
N TYR A 166 0.15 -14.98 -23.53
CA TYR A 166 0.97 -13.80 -23.36
C TYR A 166 0.10 -12.55 -23.49
N PHE A 167 0.19 -11.67 -22.50
CA PHE A 167 -0.38 -10.33 -22.50
C PHE A 167 0.75 -9.35 -22.67
N ARG A 168 0.66 -8.45 -23.63
CA ARG A 168 1.79 -7.63 -24.08
C ARG A 168 1.57 -6.15 -23.85
N ASP A 169 2.71 -5.42 -23.86
CA ASP A 169 2.78 -3.96 -23.91
C ASP A 169 2.16 -3.24 -22.71
N PHE A 170 2.26 -3.86 -21.52
CA PHE A 170 1.96 -3.15 -20.27
C PHE A 170 2.95 -2.03 -20.05
N LYS A 171 2.48 -0.95 -19.43
CA LYS A 171 3.30 0.22 -19.09
C LYS A 171 3.44 0.36 -17.58
N LEU A 172 4.66 0.51 -17.11
CA LEU A 172 4.96 0.90 -15.74
C LEU A 172 5.48 2.35 -15.78
N MET A 173 4.72 3.28 -15.19
CA MET A 173 4.98 4.72 -15.22
C MET A 173 4.96 5.29 -13.80
N PRO A 174 6.00 5.03 -12.99
CA PRO A 174 6.01 5.45 -11.58
C PRO A 174 5.97 6.95 -11.42
N TYR A 175 5.36 7.40 -10.32
CA TYR A 175 5.54 8.75 -9.79
C TYR A 175 6.75 8.77 -8.87
N ARG A 176 7.36 9.95 -8.71
CA ARG A 176 8.45 10.16 -7.76
C ARG A 176 8.00 9.90 -6.33
N GLU A 177 8.92 9.48 -5.51
CA GLU A 177 8.73 9.31 -4.08
C GLU A 177 8.34 10.63 -3.41
N ARG A 178 7.48 10.52 -2.40
CA ARG A 178 7.14 11.61 -1.49
C ARG A 178 7.29 11.08 -0.08
N ALA A 179 8.04 11.81 0.73
CA ALA A 179 8.37 11.38 2.09
C ALA A 179 7.13 11.27 2.99
N PHE A 180 6.10 12.07 2.71
CA PHE A 180 4.85 12.11 3.49
C PHE A 180 3.65 12.46 2.61
N GLU A 181 2.45 12.17 3.12
CA GLU A 181 1.16 12.59 2.57
C GLU A 181 0.20 13.02 3.68
N PRO A 182 -0.71 13.99 3.40
CA PRO A 182 -0.81 14.75 2.16
C PRO A 182 0.43 15.61 1.94
N SER A 183 0.82 15.79 0.69
CA SER A 183 1.96 16.61 0.32
C SER A 183 1.48 17.75 -0.59
N ASN A 184 2.11 18.90 -0.45
CA ASN A 184 1.91 20.02 -1.38
C ASN A 184 2.85 19.98 -2.59
N LEU A 185 3.58 18.88 -2.78
CA LEU A 185 4.46 18.70 -3.94
C LEU A 185 3.70 18.08 -5.11
N ASP A 186 3.89 18.63 -6.28
CA ASP A 186 3.41 18.04 -7.52
C ASP A 186 4.05 16.66 -7.75
N PRO A 187 3.28 15.59 -8.00
CA PRO A 187 3.82 14.23 -8.08
C PRO A 187 4.68 13.96 -9.33
N ILE A 188 4.68 14.85 -10.29
CA ILE A 188 5.45 14.73 -11.55
C ILE A 188 6.70 15.59 -11.48
N THR A 189 6.54 16.87 -11.17
CA THR A 189 7.64 17.85 -11.20
C THR A 189 8.38 17.94 -9.88
N GLY A 190 7.77 17.54 -8.77
CA GLY A 190 8.30 17.70 -7.41
C GLY A 190 8.28 19.15 -6.91
N GLN A 191 7.67 20.07 -7.65
CA GLN A 191 7.59 21.48 -7.25
C GLN A 191 6.48 21.69 -6.22
N ALA A 192 6.72 22.61 -5.29
CA ALA A 192 5.72 22.98 -4.30
C ALA A 192 4.53 23.71 -4.96
N GLN A 193 3.32 23.30 -4.60
CA GLN A 193 2.10 24.00 -4.95
C GLN A 193 1.89 25.18 -3.99
N SER A 194 1.09 26.17 -4.39
CA SER A 194 0.88 27.41 -3.64
C SER A 194 0.21 27.21 -2.27
N LEU A 195 -0.57 26.17 -2.12
CA LEU A 195 -1.26 25.84 -0.88
C LEU A 195 -0.43 24.88 -0.03
N GLY A 196 -0.24 25.20 1.27
CA GLY A 196 0.34 24.32 2.25
C GLY A 196 -0.56 23.11 2.54
N VAL A 197 -0.07 22.19 3.34
CA VAL A 197 -0.87 21.06 3.82
C VAL A 197 -1.82 21.54 4.90
N MET A 198 -3.10 21.23 4.75
CA MET A 198 -4.15 21.58 5.70
C MET A 198 -4.57 20.37 6.52
N ILE A 199 -5.23 20.61 7.66
CA ILE A 199 -5.86 19.56 8.45
C ILE A 199 -7.01 18.89 7.69
N SER A 200 -7.31 17.64 8.04
CA SER A 200 -8.32 16.84 7.33
C SER A 200 -9.74 17.14 7.76
N GLU A 201 -9.93 17.47 9.05
CA GLU A 201 -11.25 17.65 9.65
C GLU A 201 -11.16 18.50 10.91
N MET A 202 -12.21 19.22 11.24
CA MET A 202 -12.33 19.95 12.50
C MET A 202 -13.80 20.21 12.89
N SER A 203 -14.03 20.45 14.16
CA SER A 203 -15.35 20.86 14.67
C SER A 203 -15.20 21.80 15.86
N ASN A 204 -16.06 22.80 15.92
CA ASN A 204 -16.19 23.77 17.02
C ASN A 204 -14.92 24.51 17.44
N LEU A 205 -13.87 24.55 16.59
CA LEU A 205 -12.69 25.35 16.87
C LEU A 205 -13.02 26.83 16.74
N ARG A 206 -12.77 27.56 17.81
CA ARG A 206 -13.03 29.00 17.89
C ARG A 206 -11.83 29.71 18.52
N GLY A 207 -11.49 30.85 17.96
CA GLY A 207 -10.60 31.83 18.58
C GLY A 207 -11.40 32.75 19.53
N GLU A 208 -10.79 33.85 19.94
CA GLU A 208 -11.44 34.84 20.81
C GLU A 208 -12.55 35.60 20.10
N ARG A 209 -12.42 35.88 18.81
CA ARG A 209 -13.33 36.73 18.03
C ARG A 209 -14.14 35.95 17.01
N SER A 210 -13.55 34.91 16.39
CA SER A 210 -14.16 34.20 15.25
C SER A 210 -13.99 32.68 15.33
N PHE A 211 -14.74 31.95 14.50
CA PHE A 211 -14.45 30.54 14.24
C PHE A 211 -13.18 30.40 13.41
N ILE A 212 -12.37 29.39 13.75
CA ILE A 212 -11.18 29.03 13.02
C ILE A 212 -11.60 28.14 11.84
N SER A 213 -11.11 28.41 10.65
CA SER A 213 -11.33 27.61 9.45
C SER A 213 -10.20 26.58 9.27
N PRO A 214 -10.43 25.46 8.57
CA PRO A 214 -9.35 24.55 8.18
C PRO A 214 -8.21 25.24 7.40
N TYR A 215 -8.51 26.28 6.65
CA TYR A 215 -7.54 27.09 5.89
C TYR A 215 -6.63 27.95 6.76
N ASP A 216 -7.03 28.17 8.01
CA ASP A 216 -6.26 28.93 9.00
C ASP A 216 -5.23 28.05 9.72
N ILE A 217 -5.27 26.73 9.51
CA ILE A 217 -4.36 25.77 10.16
C ILE A 217 -3.52 25.08 9.10
N GLU A 218 -2.22 25.32 9.14
CA GLU A 218 -1.24 24.69 8.27
C GLU A 218 -0.49 23.57 9.02
N ALA A 219 -0.44 22.37 8.44
CA ALA A 219 0.38 21.28 8.95
C ALA A 219 1.72 21.25 8.19
N VAL A 220 2.81 21.50 8.91
CA VAL A 220 4.17 21.50 8.35
C VAL A 220 4.92 20.26 8.79
N PHE A 221 5.37 19.46 7.81
CA PHE A 221 6.14 18.25 8.04
C PHE A 221 7.63 18.54 7.91
N ASN A 222 8.38 18.34 8.97
CA ASN A 222 9.81 18.56 9.01
C ASN A 222 10.56 17.28 9.40
N LYS A 223 11.46 16.84 8.53
CA LYS A 223 12.41 15.76 8.85
C LYS A 223 13.65 16.35 9.49
N LYS A 224 13.90 16.04 10.74
CA LYS A 224 15.03 16.57 11.54
C LYS A 224 16.27 15.71 11.41
N ASN A 225 16.09 14.40 11.32
CA ASN A 225 17.16 13.43 11.24
C ASN A 225 16.70 12.23 10.39
N SER A 226 17.62 11.66 9.63
CA SER A 226 17.32 10.52 8.73
C SER A 226 17.50 9.15 9.39
N THR A 227 18.19 9.07 10.51
CA THR A 227 18.50 7.80 11.18
C THR A 227 17.62 7.50 12.39
N GLY A 228 16.83 8.48 12.84
CA GLY A 228 15.93 8.34 13.98
C GLY A 228 14.65 7.56 13.68
N ASN A 229 13.79 7.50 14.69
CA ASN A 229 12.50 6.82 14.62
C ASN A 229 11.45 7.50 15.52
N SER A 230 11.46 8.83 15.58
CA SER A 230 10.53 9.60 16.40
C SER A 230 9.53 10.40 15.57
N LEU A 231 8.33 10.57 16.13
CA LEU A 231 7.29 11.47 15.63
C LEU A 231 6.90 12.46 16.72
N THR A 232 7.02 13.75 16.40
CA THR A 232 6.74 14.85 17.33
C THR A 232 5.61 15.72 16.79
N PHE A 233 4.62 16.00 17.64
CA PHE A 233 3.56 16.98 17.36
C PHE A 233 3.82 18.28 18.10
N LYS A 234 3.69 19.41 17.39
CA LYS A 234 3.83 20.76 17.91
C LYS A 234 2.67 21.64 17.45
N PHE A 235 2.32 22.61 18.27
CA PHE A 235 1.27 23.60 17.96
C PHE A 235 1.86 24.99 18.12
N LYS A 236 1.56 25.88 17.17
CA LYS A 236 2.09 27.25 17.17
C LYS A 236 1.02 28.25 16.83
N ASP A 237 1.05 29.39 17.51
CA ASP A 237 0.19 30.52 17.20
C ASP A 237 0.71 31.32 15.96
N SER A 238 -0.02 32.37 15.60
CA SER A 238 0.33 33.25 14.46
C SER A 238 1.66 34.00 14.63
N LEU A 239 2.12 34.15 15.88
CA LEU A 239 3.43 34.76 16.22
C LEU A 239 4.52 33.72 16.36
N ASN A 240 4.22 32.45 16.03
CA ASN A 240 5.14 31.31 16.10
C ASN A 240 5.52 30.90 17.54
N ASN A 241 4.78 31.36 18.58
CA ASN A 241 4.93 30.88 19.93
C ASN A 241 4.35 29.47 20.06
N ALA A 242 4.90 28.68 20.99
CA ALA A 242 4.38 27.35 21.28
C ALA A 242 3.03 27.44 22.02
N ILE A 243 2.09 26.60 21.59
CA ILE A 243 0.83 26.33 22.32
C ILE A 243 1.04 25.02 23.08
N ASP A 244 0.83 25.05 24.39
CA ASP A 244 1.00 23.87 25.26
C ASP A 244 0.04 22.75 24.82
N PRO A 245 0.54 21.56 24.44
CA PRO A 245 -0.29 20.43 24.06
C PRO A 245 -1.30 20.02 25.16
N ALA A 246 -0.98 20.23 26.41
CA ALA A 246 -1.86 19.91 27.54
C ALA A 246 -3.20 20.67 27.49
N LEU A 247 -3.27 21.79 26.77
CA LEU A 247 -4.52 22.54 26.54
C LEU A 247 -5.54 21.75 25.71
N PHE A 248 -5.10 20.79 24.91
CA PHE A 248 -5.97 19.81 24.24
C PHE A 248 -6.38 18.70 25.25
N ASN A 249 -7.07 19.10 26.29
CA ASN A 249 -7.29 18.41 27.57
C ASN A 249 -8.09 17.10 27.49
N THR A 250 -8.78 16.84 26.38
CA THR A 250 -9.53 15.58 26.15
C THR A 250 -8.92 14.73 25.04
N THR A 251 -7.73 15.08 24.57
CA THR A 251 -6.99 14.27 23.61
C THR A 251 -6.51 12.97 24.23
N LYS A 252 -6.73 11.86 23.54
CA LYS A 252 -6.21 10.54 23.92
C LYS A 252 -4.75 10.40 23.50
N TRP A 253 -3.86 11.11 24.16
CA TRP A 253 -2.46 11.22 23.79
C TRP A 253 -1.76 9.88 23.66
N LYS A 254 -2.03 8.91 24.55
CA LYS A 254 -1.41 7.57 24.50
C LYS A 254 -1.90 6.70 23.33
N GLU A 255 -3.04 7.06 22.73
CA GLU A 255 -3.66 6.36 21.61
C GLU A 255 -3.65 7.20 20.33
N LEU A 256 -2.90 8.31 20.31
CA LEU A 256 -2.94 9.27 19.21
C LEU A 256 -2.36 8.67 17.91
N VAL A 257 -1.28 7.92 18.03
CA VAL A 257 -0.61 7.16 16.96
C VAL A 257 -0.13 5.83 17.54
N HIS A 258 0.16 4.85 16.68
CA HIS A 258 0.84 3.63 17.15
C HIS A 258 2.30 3.96 17.45
N GLY A 259 2.52 4.52 18.60
CA GLY A 259 3.81 4.98 19.09
C GLY A 259 4.03 4.63 20.55
N PHE A 260 5.29 4.61 20.95
CA PHE A 260 5.76 4.15 22.26
C PHE A 260 6.52 5.27 22.96
N ASN A 261 6.81 5.08 24.25
CA ASN A 261 7.65 6.00 25.04
C ASN A 261 7.23 7.47 24.93
N MET A 262 5.91 7.73 24.95
CA MET A 262 5.37 9.08 24.82
C MET A 262 5.99 10.03 25.84
N LYS A 263 6.51 11.16 25.35
CA LYS A 263 7.02 12.27 26.17
C LYS A 263 6.26 13.53 25.82
N MET A 264 5.70 14.19 26.83
CA MET A 264 5.00 15.46 26.68
C MET A 264 5.74 16.57 27.41
N THR A 265 5.90 17.70 26.75
CA THR A 265 6.41 18.96 27.29
C THR A 265 5.41 20.08 27.01
N LYS A 266 5.67 21.29 27.48
CA LYS A 266 4.85 22.47 27.15
C LYS A 266 4.93 22.88 25.67
N GLU A 267 5.84 22.30 24.89
CA GLU A 267 6.05 22.68 23.49
C GLU A 267 5.73 21.56 22.51
N ALA A 268 5.72 20.30 22.97
CA ALA A 268 5.64 19.15 22.05
C ALA A 268 5.21 17.87 22.74
N VAL A 269 4.68 16.94 21.94
CA VAL A 269 4.48 15.54 22.31
C VAL A 269 5.23 14.66 21.34
N THR A 270 6.10 13.78 21.82
CA THR A 270 6.98 12.92 21.02
C THR A 270 6.73 11.46 21.33
N TYR A 271 6.78 10.62 20.30
CA TYR A 271 6.63 9.17 20.35
C TYR A 271 7.78 8.51 19.60
N ASP A 272 8.21 7.34 20.06
CA ASP A 272 9.00 6.42 19.25
C ASP A 272 8.04 5.66 18.33
N VAL A 273 8.34 5.57 17.02
CA VAL A 273 7.43 5.03 16.01
C VAL A 273 8.16 4.09 15.05
N SER A 274 7.40 3.15 14.47
CA SER A 274 7.88 2.32 13.35
C SER A 274 7.45 2.95 12.02
N TYR A 275 8.31 2.85 11.01
CA TYR A 275 8.02 3.35 9.67
C TYR A 275 7.75 2.21 8.69
N PRO A 276 6.89 2.46 7.65
CA PRO A 276 6.10 3.67 7.42
C PRO A 276 5.01 3.90 8.47
N ILE A 277 4.44 5.11 8.48
CA ILE A 277 3.27 5.46 9.28
C ILE A 277 2.09 5.71 8.33
N PRO A 278 0.97 4.94 8.42
CA PRO A 278 0.81 3.73 9.24
C PRO A 278 1.71 2.59 8.76
N SER A 279 2.03 1.66 9.66
CA SER A 279 2.91 0.52 9.35
C SER A 279 2.39 -0.39 8.24
N VAL A 280 1.07 -0.51 8.12
CA VAL A 280 0.33 -1.15 7.03
C VAL A 280 -0.97 -0.39 6.76
N GLU A 281 -1.46 -0.46 5.53
CA GLU A 281 -2.77 0.08 5.15
C GLU A 281 -3.88 -0.87 5.60
N PHE A 282 -4.25 -0.78 6.86
CA PHE A 282 -5.26 -1.61 7.51
C PHE A 282 -5.99 -0.81 8.61
N PRO A 283 -7.34 -0.93 8.73
CA PRO A 283 -8.10 -0.23 9.77
C PRO A 283 -7.68 -0.64 11.18
N THR A 284 -7.22 0.33 11.96
CA THR A 284 -6.86 0.20 13.38
C THR A 284 -7.41 1.41 14.13
N ILE A 285 -7.25 1.45 15.45
CA ILE A 285 -7.59 2.66 16.26
C ILE A 285 -6.70 3.87 15.93
N TYR A 286 -5.57 3.67 15.23
CA TYR A 286 -4.59 4.69 14.87
C TYR A 286 -4.73 5.18 13.44
N THR A 287 -5.69 4.63 12.67
CA THR A 287 -5.88 4.95 11.26
C THR A 287 -7.24 5.61 11.01
N ASN A 288 -7.39 6.21 9.84
CA ASN A 288 -8.69 6.60 9.32
C ASN A 288 -9.57 5.35 9.05
N PRO A 289 -10.88 5.50 8.83
CA PRO A 289 -11.79 4.36 8.64
C PRO A 289 -11.41 3.43 7.48
N SER A 290 -10.77 3.95 6.43
CA SER A 290 -10.30 3.14 5.30
C SER A 290 -8.98 2.40 5.60
N GLY A 291 -8.29 2.72 6.69
CA GLY A 291 -6.99 2.15 7.03
C GLY A 291 -5.81 2.68 6.21
N THR A 292 -6.04 3.59 5.26
CA THR A 292 -5.02 4.04 4.30
C THR A 292 -4.05 5.08 4.86
N ARG A 293 -4.45 5.78 5.93
CA ARG A 293 -3.64 6.83 6.59
C ARG A 293 -3.76 6.74 8.10
N SER A 294 -2.71 7.13 8.79
CA SER A 294 -2.78 7.38 10.23
C SER A 294 -3.65 8.60 10.50
N ARG A 295 -4.38 8.59 11.63
CA ARG A 295 -5.29 9.67 12.00
C ARG A 295 -5.01 10.16 13.42
N ALA A 296 -4.43 11.36 13.52
CA ALA A 296 -4.26 12.05 14.79
C ALA A 296 -5.42 13.00 15.06
N VAL A 297 -6.05 12.89 16.24
CA VAL A 297 -7.19 13.72 16.62
C VAL A 297 -6.91 14.43 17.93
N PHE A 298 -6.81 15.76 17.87
CA PHE A 298 -6.55 16.64 19.01
C PHE A 298 -7.86 17.24 19.49
N ARG A 299 -8.21 17.01 20.74
CA ARG A 299 -9.51 17.36 21.32
C ARG A 299 -9.33 18.22 22.56
N TYR A 300 -10.23 19.17 22.72
CA TYR A 300 -10.37 19.88 23.99
C TYR A 300 -11.82 20.20 24.29
N GLU A 301 -12.10 20.46 25.56
CA GLU A 301 -13.39 20.95 26.01
C GLU A 301 -13.21 22.13 26.94
N ARG A 302 -14.18 23.04 26.90
CA ARG A 302 -14.29 24.23 27.74
C ARG A 302 -15.78 24.56 28.01
N LEU A 303 -16.03 25.38 28.98
CA LEU A 303 -17.36 25.95 29.21
C LEU A 303 -17.53 27.21 28.36
N GLY A 304 -18.55 27.22 27.52
CA GLY A 304 -18.99 28.37 26.77
C GLY A 304 -20.05 29.18 27.51
N TYR A 305 -20.61 30.15 26.80
CA TYR A 305 -21.65 31.02 27.34
C TYR A 305 -22.80 30.20 27.95
N GLY A 306 -23.26 30.63 29.13
CA GLY A 306 -24.31 29.91 29.89
C GLY A 306 -23.86 28.56 30.46
N ASN A 307 -22.56 28.35 30.69
CA ASN A 307 -21.99 27.10 31.18
C ASN A 307 -22.23 25.89 30.23
N SER A 308 -22.48 26.13 28.95
CA SER A 308 -22.63 25.06 27.96
C SER A 308 -21.29 24.40 27.71
N LEU A 309 -21.24 23.06 27.77
CA LEU A 309 -20.03 22.32 27.43
C LEU A 309 -19.77 22.38 25.92
N ILE A 310 -18.64 22.96 25.54
CA ILE A 310 -18.15 23.01 24.15
C ILE A 310 -17.06 21.97 23.98
N GLN A 311 -17.30 21.02 23.09
CA GLN A 311 -16.30 20.04 22.67
C GLN A 311 -15.78 20.42 21.28
N ALA A 312 -14.49 20.58 21.17
CA ALA A 312 -13.82 20.96 19.92
C ALA A 312 -12.73 19.96 19.56
N TYR A 313 -12.50 19.78 18.27
CA TYR A 313 -11.40 18.96 17.79
C TYR A 313 -10.86 19.42 16.43
N MET A 314 -9.63 19.04 16.16
CA MET A 314 -9.04 19.00 14.83
C MET A 314 -8.39 17.64 14.59
N ALA A 315 -8.43 17.17 13.34
CA ALA A 315 -7.87 15.89 12.95
C ALA A 315 -7.00 16.02 11.71
N MET A 316 -5.95 15.20 11.67
CA MET A 316 -5.03 15.08 10.56
C MET A 316 -4.89 13.63 10.14
N ASP A 317 -5.28 13.35 8.89
CA ASP A 317 -5.01 12.07 8.24
C ASP A 317 -3.67 12.20 7.48
N PHE A 318 -2.70 11.37 7.82
CA PHE A 318 -1.35 11.48 7.25
C PHE A 318 -0.66 10.14 7.09
N SER A 319 0.34 10.11 6.23
CA SER A 319 1.29 9.01 6.11
C SER A 319 2.71 9.57 6.08
N ILE A 320 3.67 8.84 6.65
CA ILE A 320 5.10 9.13 6.54
C ILE A 320 5.80 7.85 6.08
N TYR A 321 6.43 7.91 4.91
CA TYR A 321 7.03 6.74 4.27
C TYR A 321 8.51 6.58 4.54
N GLU A 322 9.19 7.68 4.83
CA GLU A 322 10.62 7.68 5.10
C GLU A 322 10.90 7.61 6.59
N ARG A 323 11.82 6.75 6.98
CA ARG A 323 12.34 6.70 8.35
C ARG A 323 13.06 7.99 8.71
N GLY A 324 12.98 8.38 9.98
CA GLY A 324 13.68 9.56 10.51
C GLY A 324 13.06 10.06 11.81
N ASP A 325 13.57 11.18 12.29
CA ASP A 325 12.94 11.99 13.34
C ASP A 325 12.09 13.06 12.66
N TRP A 326 10.77 12.95 12.80
CA TRP A 326 9.82 13.83 12.15
C TRP A 326 9.10 14.73 13.15
N GLU A 327 8.82 15.96 12.70
CA GLU A 327 7.94 16.91 13.39
C GLU A 327 6.75 17.24 12.48
N ILE A 328 5.54 17.17 13.03
CA ILE A 328 4.34 17.74 12.43
C ILE A 328 3.95 18.96 13.27
N ILE A 329 4.05 20.15 12.67
CA ILE A 329 3.79 21.43 13.33
C ILE A 329 2.49 21.99 12.80
N PHE A 330 1.49 22.13 13.67
CA PHE A 330 0.22 22.79 13.36
C PHE A 330 0.35 24.28 13.65
N LYS A 331 0.34 25.10 12.60
CA LYS A 331 0.44 26.55 12.68
C LYS A 331 -0.91 27.20 12.50
N PHE A 332 -1.39 27.90 13.50
CA PHE A 332 -2.59 28.73 13.42
C PHE A 332 -2.20 30.09 12.81
N LYS A 333 -2.58 30.36 11.56
CA LYS A 333 -2.19 31.57 10.81
C LYS A 333 -2.92 32.82 11.28
N GLY A 334 -4.14 32.65 11.80
CA GLY A 334 -4.98 33.71 12.34
C GLY A 334 -5.04 33.66 13.86
N GLU A 335 -6.24 33.42 14.37
CA GLU A 335 -6.46 33.25 15.82
C GLU A 335 -6.03 31.86 16.27
N SER A 336 -5.52 31.78 17.49
CA SER A 336 -5.33 30.51 18.18
C SER A 336 -6.62 30.00 18.78
N PRO A 337 -6.77 28.69 19.01
CA PRO A 337 -7.92 28.15 19.71
C PRO A 337 -8.09 28.76 21.08
N LYS A 338 -9.32 29.12 21.42
CA LYS A 338 -9.70 29.55 22.76
C LYS A 338 -9.89 28.33 23.65
N PHE A 339 -9.00 28.14 24.60
CA PHE A 339 -9.02 27.02 25.54
C PHE A 339 -9.67 27.41 26.88
N THR A 340 -9.76 28.71 27.18
CA THR A 340 -10.38 29.23 28.41
C THR A 340 -11.90 29.25 28.34
N ASN A 341 -12.55 29.14 29.49
CA ASN A 341 -14.00 29.31 29.59
C ASN A 341 -14.42 30.74 29.21
N ASP A 342 -15.67 30.86 28.73
CA ASP A 342 -16.30 32.17 28.45
C ASP A 342 -16.72 32.89 29.72
#